data_449277d78035907488c4d14dadc3de1d
#
_entry.id   449277d78035907488c4d14dadc3de1d
#
_cell.length_a   1.000
_cell.length_b   1.000
_cell.length_c   1.000
_cell.angle_alpha   90.00
_cell.angle_beta   90.00
_cell.angle_gamma   90.00
#
_symmetry.space_group_name_H-M   'P 1'
#
loop_
_entity.id
_entity.type
_entity.pdbx_description
1 polymer ?
#
loop_
_entity_poly.entity_id
_entity_poly.type
_entity_poly.pdbx_seq_one_letter_code
_entity_poly.pdbx_strand_id
1 'polypeptide(L)'
;MTPAEKLADGIDVFIDFVGRITAWSSFALALVMGANVLMRYGFNTGSIWAQELEWHLMSPICLFGMSYALRHGEHVRVDVLYASFSQRNKDLIGIITALIAMAISVIVIDLSISYVLQSWNIGEGTANPGGISARYILKSLIPIGFALFFIQSLAEAIRCYLAWRSAG
;
A
#
# COMPACT_ATOMS: atom_id res chain seq x y z
N MET A 1 -15.37 -24.74 -5.36
CA MET A 1 -15.07 -23.35 -4.97
C MET A 1 -16.35 -22.67 -4.52
N THR A 2 -16.36 -22.21 -3.30
CA THR A 2 -17.47 -21.43 -2.75
C THR A 2 -17.51 -20.01 -3.36
N PRO A 3 -18.65 -19.31 -3.34
CA PRO A 3 -18.72 -17.91 -3.79
C PRO A 3 -17.69 -17.02 -3.06
N ALA A 4 -17.41 -17.29 -1.78
CA ALA A 4 -16.44 -16.56 -0.99
C ALA A 4 -14.99 -16.78 -1.47
N GLU A 5 -14.62 -17.99 -1.87
CA GLU A 5 -13.31 -18.28 -2.47
C GLU A 5 -13.14 -17.52 -3.79
N LYS A 6 -14.15 -17.52 -4.67
CA LYS A 6 -14.10 -16.78 -5.93
C LYS A 6 -13.91 -15.28 -5.73
N LEU A 7 -14.54 -14.71 -4.69
CA LEU A 7 -14.37 -13.32 -4.32
C LEU A 7 -12.93 -13.05 -3.87
N ALA A 8 -12.39 -13.86 -2.98
CA ALA A 8 -11.01 -13.72 -2.50
C ALA A 8 -9.99 -13.83 -3.65
N ASP A 9 -10.19 -14.79 -4.55
CA ASP A 9 -9.31 -14.97 -5.72
C ASP A 9 -9.40 -13.80 -6.70
N GLY A 10 -10.59 -13.22 -6.88
CA GLY A 10 -10.78 -12.01 -7.70
C GLY A 10 -10.04 -10.80 -7.11
N ILE A 11 -10.09 -10.63 -5.80
CA ILE A 11 -9.34 -9.57 -5.09
C ILE A 11 -7.85 -9.78 -5.29
N ASP A 12 -7.34 -10.99 -5.15
CA ASP A 12 -5.93 -11.31 -5.32
C ASP A 12 -5.41 -10.98 -6.72
N VAL A 13 -6.15 -11.34 -7.75
CA VAL A 13 -5.78 -11.01 -9.14
C VAL A 13 -5.70 -9.49 -9.34
N PHE A 14 -6.64 -8.75 -8.75
CA PHE A 14 -6.65 -7.30 -8.81
C PHE A 14 -5.44 -6.69 -8.07
N ILE A 15 -5.15 -7.16 -6.86
CA ILE A 15 -3.99 -6.68 -6.08
C ILE A 15 -2.67 -7.04 -6.75
N ASP A 16 -2.54 -8.23 -7.34
CA ASP A 16 -1.37 -8.63 -8.11
C ASP A 16 -1.17 -7.72 -9.33
N PHE A 17 -2.24 -7.32 -10.01
CA PHE A 17 -2.17 -6.37 -11.11
C PHE A 17 -1.68 -4.99 -10.65
N VAL A 18 -2.27 -4.45 -9.58
CA VAL A 18 -1.84 -3.17 -8.98
C VAL A 18 -0.38 -3.24 -8.53
N GLY A 19 0.03 -4.33 -7.86
CA GLY A 19 1.40 -4.54 -7.41
C GLY A 19 2.42 -4.55 -8.55
N ARG A 20 2.10 -5.20 -9.68
CA ARG A 20 2.96 -5.20 -10.87
C ARG A 20 3.14 -3.80 -11.46
N ILE A 21 2.05 -3.02 -11.54
CA ILE A 21 2.14 -1.61 -11.98
C ILE A 21 3.01 -0.81 -11.01
N THR A 22 2.80 -1.00 -9.71
CA THR A 22 3.57 -0.32 -8.66
C THR A 22 5.07 -0.66 -8.72
N ALA A 23 5.43 -1.88 -9.12
CA ALA A 23 6.82 -2.27 -9.32
C ALA A 23 7.54 -1.41 -10.38
N TRP A 24 6.84 -0.97 -11.44
CA TRP A 24 7.39 -0.03 -12.41
C TRP A 24 7.68 1.35 -11.82
N SER A 25 6.92 1.78 -10.80
CA SER A 25 7.24 3.01 -10.06
C SER A 25 8.57 2.91 -9.33
N SER A 26 8.95 1.73 -8.83
CA SER A 26 10.27 1.51 -8.21
C SER A 26 11.40 1.65 -9.22
N PHE A 27 11.22 1.10 -10.43
CA PHE A 27 12.19 1.26 -11.51
C PHE A 27 12.31 2.72 -11.95
N ALA A 28 11.17 3.42 -12.12
CA ALA A 28 11.17 4.84 -12.46
C ALA A 28 11.84 5.69 -11.36
N LEU A 29 11.58 5.37 -10.07
CA LEU A 29 12.22 6.03 -8.93
C LEU A 29 13.75 5.88 -8.98
N ALA A 30 14.25 4.67 -9.24
CA ALA A 30 15.68 4.42 -9.34
C ALA A 30 16.33 5.22 -10.49
N LEU A 31 15.65 5.32 -11.64
CA LEU A 31 16.12 6.12 -12.77
C LEU A 31 16.14 7.62 -12.46
N VAL A 32 15.05 8.15 -11.88
CA VAL A 32 14.95 9.58 -11.53
C VAL A 32 15.99 9.95 -10.50
N MET A 33 16.12 9.14 -9.44
CA MET A 33 17.11 9.36 -8.39
C MET A 33 18.53 9.29 -8.92
N GLY A 34 18.86 8.27 -9.74
CA GLY A 34 20.15 8.13 -10.38
C GLY A 34 20.50 9.31 -11.29
N ALA A 35 19.54 9.73 -12.14
CA ALA A 35 19.70 10.90 -13.00
C ALA A 35 19.91 12.19 -12.18
N ASN A 36 19.13 12.41 -11.13
CA ASN A 36 19.24 13.59 -10.26
C ASN A 36 20.61 13.64 -9.56
N VAL A 37 21.11 12.50 -9.09
CA VAL A 37 22.46 12.39 -8.49
C VAL A 37 23.55 12.71 -9.52
N LEU A 38 23.48 12.14 -10.73
CA LEU A 38 24.44 12.42 -11.80
C LEU A 38 24.44 13.89 -12.21
N MET A 39 23.27 14.51 -12.34
CA MET A 39 23.14 15.93 -12.66
C MET A 39 23.73 16.81 -11.56
N ARG A 40 23.53 16.45 -10.31
CA ARG A 40 24.05 17.22 -9.17
C ARG A 40 25.56 17.16 -9.08
N TYR A 41 26.17 15.96 -9.19
CA TYR A 41 27.60 15.80 -9.01
C TYR A 41 28.41 15.99 -10.29
N GLY A 42 27.83 15.66 -11.47
CA GLY A 42 28.53 15.82 -12.75
C GLY A 42 28.41 17.22 -13.34
N PHE A 43 27.27 17.87 -13.16
CA PHE A 43 26.97 19.17 -13.81
C PHE A 43 26.70 20.31 -12.81
N ASN A 44 26.80 20.07 -11.51
CA ASN A 44 26.47 21.01 -10.44
C ASN A 44 25.06 21.64 -10.58
N THR A 45 24.12 20.88 -11.16
CA THR A 45 22.72 21.30 -11.35
C THR A 45 21.81 20.41 -10.50
N GLY A 46 20.91 21.02 -9.73
CA GLY A 46 19.89 20.31 -8.97
C GLY A 46 18.49 20.71 -9.44
N SER A 47 17.58 19.76 -9.57
CA SER A 47 16.19 20.01 -9.91
C SER A 47 15.30 19.72 -8.71
N ILE A 48 14.60 20.74 -8.19
CA ILE A 48 13.61 20.59 -7.11
C ILE A 48 12.44 19.72 -7.60
N TRP A 49 12.04 19.90 -8.85
CA TRP A 49 11.00 19.09 -9.48
C TRP A 49 11.34 17.59 -9.46
N ALA A 50 12.60 17.23 -9.79
CA ALA A 50 13.05 15.84 -9.77
C ALA A 50 13.03 15.24 -8.35
N GLN A 51 13.46 16.01 -7.34
CA GLN A 51 13.40 15.58 -5.94
C GLN A 51 11.96 15.36 -5.46
N GLU A 52 11.02 16.22 -5.86
CA GLU A 52 9.61 16.06 -5.52
C GLU A 52 8.98 14.87 -6.28
N LEU A 53 9.39 14.63 -7.52
CA LEU A 53 8.96 13.45 -8.28
C LEU A 53 9.39 12.13 -7.60
N GLU A 54 10.57 12.10 -6.99
CA GLU A 54 11.02 10.94 -6.20
C GLU A 54 10.01 10.58 -5.11
N TRP A 55 9.48 11.56 -4.39
CA TRP A 55 8.47 11.32 -3.35
C TRP A 55 7.13 10.88 -3.92
N HIS A 56 6.75 11.42 -5.08
CA HIS A 56 5.53 11.01 -5.77
C HIS A 56 5.60 9.56 -6.27
N LEU A 57 6.76 9.09 -6.70
CA LEU A 57 6.99 7.70 -7.09
C LEU A 57 7.12 6.76 -5.88
N MET A 58 7.71 7.23 -4.79
CA MET A 58 7.86 6.45 -3.55
C MET A 58 6.51 6.18 -2.86
N SER A 59 5.58 7.13 -2.92
CA SER A 59 4.28 7.02 -2.24
C SER A 59 3.43 5.83 -2.69
N PRO A 60 3.20 5.56 -4.00
CA PRO A 60 2.49 4.37 -4.42
C PRO A 60 3.26 3.08 -4.08
N ILE A 61 4.60 3.08 -4.10
CA ILE A 61 5.39 1.92 -3.71
C ILE A 61 5.08 1.53 -2.26
N CYS A 62 5.06 2.48 -1.35
CA CYS A 62 4.76 2.23 0.06
C CYS A 62 3.28 1.87 0.28
N LEU A 63 2.36 2.66 -0.28
CA LEU A 63 0.92 2.55 0.01
C LEU A 63 0.25 1.37 -0.70
N PHE A 64 0.58 1.12 -1.96
CA PHE A 64 0.00 -0.01 -2.71
C PHE A 64 0.81 -1.29 -2.48
N GLY A 65 2.13 -1.16 -2.25
CA GLY A 65 3.00 -2.26 -1.87
C GLY A 65 2.57 -2.98 -0.59
N MET A 66 1.94 -2.26 0.36
CA MET A 66 1.37 -2.82 1.59
C MET A 66 0.37 -3.95 1.31
N SER A 67 -0.56 -3.72 0.37
CA SER A 67 -1.57 -4.70 -0.02
C SER A 67 -0.95 -5.89 -0.75
N TYR A 68 0.02 -5.63 -1.61
CA TYR A 68 0.77 -6.65 -2.34
C TYR A 68 1.60 -7.52 -1.39
N ALA A 69 2.29 -6.92 -0.41
CA ALA A 69 3.03 -7.64 0.61
C ALA A 69 2.12 -8.53 1.49
N LEU A 70 0.94 -8.03 1.85
CA LEU A 70 -0.07 -8.81 2.58
C LEU A 70 -0.52 -10.03 1.77
N ARG A 71 -0.78 -9.85 0.47
CA ARG A 71 -1.18 -10.91 -0.46
C ARG A 71 -0.15 -12.04 -0.55
N HIS A 72 1.14 -11.72 -0.55
CA HIS A 72 2.23 -12.69 -0.67
C HIS A 72 2.76 -13.19 0.69
N GLY A 73 2.16 -12.75 1.80
CA GLY A 73 2.57 -13.18 3.14
C GLY A 73 3.90 -12.58 3.61
N GLU A 74 4.41 -11.57 2.90
CA GLU A 74 5.69 -10.88 3.17
C GLU A 74 5.58 -9.81 4.28
N HIS A 75 4.55 -9.89 5.11
CA HIS A 75 4.43 -8.99 6.26
C HIS A 75 5.19 -9.54 7.47
N VAL A 76 5.72 -8.64 8.29
CA VAL A 76 6.52 -8.98 9.46
C VAL A 76 5.72 -9.82 10.44
N ARG A 77 6.18 -11.04 10.70
CA ARG A 77 5.64 -11.97 11.72
C ARG A 77 6.74 -12.32 12.71
N VAL A 78 6.35 -12.58 13.95
CA VAL A 78 7.30 -13.11 14.95
C VAL A 78 7.33 -14.62 14.78
N ASP A 79 8.13 -15.12 13.83
CA ASP A 79 8.15 -16.51 13.39
C ASP A 79 8.40 -17.50 14.53
N VAL A 80 9.23 -17.11 15.51
CA VAL A 80 9.55 -17.97 16.68
C VAL A 80 8.30 -18.29 17.49
N LEU A 81 7.41 -17.34 17.70
CA LEU A 81 6.13 -17.55 18.39
C LEU A 81 5.12 -18.24 17.48
N TYR A 82 5.06 -17.82 16.22
CA TYR A 82 4.10 -18.33 15.25
C TYR A 82 4.36 -19.81 14.91
N ALA A 83 5.62 -20.24 14.87
CA ALA A 83 5.99 -21.64 14.60
C ALA A 83 5.45 -22.63 15.65
N SER A 84 5.31 -22.21 16.91
CA SER A 84 4.86 -23.05 18.02
C SER A 84 3.32 -23.26 18.05
N PHE A 85 2.55 -22.50 17.27
CA PHE A 85 1.08 -22.59 17.28
C PHE A 85 0.57 -23.72 16.38
N SER A 86 -0.56 -24.34 16.82
CA SER A 86 -1.31 -25.27 15.97
C SER A 86 -1.88 -24.53 14.74
N GLN A 87 -2.13 -25.25 13.64
CA GLN A 87 -2.68 -24.65 12.43
C GLN A 87 -3.99 -23.88 12.71
N ARG A 88 -4.88 -24.45 13.51
CA ARG A 88 -6.13 -23.81 13.91
C ARG A 88 -5.93 -22.48 14.64
N ASN A 89 -4.91 -22.38 15.49
CA ASN A 89 -4.57 -21.13 16.19
C ASN A 89 -3.97 -20.10 15.22
N LYS A 90 -3.19 -20.55 14.24
CA LYS A 90 -2.65 -19.69 13.17
C LYS A 90 -3.77 -19.07 12.35
N ASP A 91 -4.76 -19.85 11.98
CA ASP A 91 -5.91 -19.37 11.21
C ASP A 91 -6.74 -18.38 12.04
N LEU A 92 -6.95 -18.63 13.33
CA LEU A 92 -7.65 -17.72 14.22
C LEU A 92 -6.90 -16.39 14.38
N ILE A 93 -5.58 -16.44 14.56
CA ILE A 93 -4.74 -15.23 14.61
C ILE A 93 -4.84 -14.47 13.28
N GLY A 94 -4.83 -15.18 12.15
CA GLY A 94 -5.02 -14.59 10.83
C GLY A 94 -6.34 -13.84 10.70
N ILE A 95 -7.44 -14.39 11.20
CA ILE A 95 -8.75 -13.71 11.23
C ILE A 95 -8.67 -12.44 12.07
N ILE A 96 -8.13 -12.52 13.29
CA ILE A 96 -8.06 -11.37 14.21
C ILE A 96 -7.21 -10.26 13.61
N THR A 97 -6.04 -10.58 13.07
CA THR A 97 -5.14 -9.59 12.45
C THR A 97 -5.77 -8.95 11.22
N ALA A 98 -6.47 -9.72 10.40
CA ALA A 98 -7.18 -9.19 9.23
C ALA A 98 -8.31 -8.23 9.66
N LEU A 99 -9.07 -8.55 10.70
CA LEU A 99 -10.12 -7.66 11.23
C LEU A 99 -9.55 -6.35 11.80
N ILE A 100 -8.42 -6.43 12.51
CA ILE A 100 -7.72 -5.23 13.01
C ILE A 100 -7.21 -4.39 11.84
N ALA A 101 -6.63 -5.00 10.82
CA ALA A 101 -6.15 -4.32 9.62
C ALA A 101 -7.30 -3.61 8.88
N MET A 102 -8.46 -4.25 8.77
CA MET A 102 -9.67 -3.64 8.19
C MET A 102 -10.16 -2.44 9.02
N ALA A 103 -10.21 -2.57 10.35
CA ALA A 103 -10.63 -1.48 11.23
C ALA A 103 -9.69 -0.27 11.13
N ILE A 104 -8.37 -0.50 11.16
CA ILE A 104 -7.37 0.55 10.98
C ILE A 104 -7.52 1.20 9.60
N SER A 105 -7.74 0.41 8.55
CA SER A 105 -7.93 0.94 7.18
C SER A 105 -9.12 1.89 7.10
N VAL A 106 -10.25 1.54 7.70
CA VAL A 106 -11.45 2.41 7.72
C VAL A 106 -11.16 3.72 8.43
N ILE A 107 -10.50 3.68 9.59
CA ILE A 107 -10.13 4.89 10.35
C ILE A 107 -9.21 5.79 9.52
N VAL A 108 -8.19 5.22 8.89
CA VAL A 108 -7.23 6.00 8.08
C VAL A 108 -7.90 6.57 6.84
N ILE A 109 -8.80 5.83 6.18
CA ILE A 109 -9.58 6.33 5.04
C ILE A 109 -10.40 7.55 5.46
N ASP A 110 -11.17 7.44 6.53
CA ASP A 110 -12.03 8.52 7.03
C ASP A 110 -11.22 9.79 7.34
N LEU A 111 -10.15 9.66 8.11
CA LEU A 111 -9.27 10.78 8.46
C LEU A 111 -8.57 11.38 7.25
N SER A 112 -8.15 10.57 6.28
CA SER A 112 -7.42 11.05 5.11
C SER A 112 -8.31 11.72 4.06
N ILE A 113 -9.59 11.39 3.97
CA ILE A 113 -10.53 12.09 3.07
C ILE A 113 -10.59 13.59 3.42
N SER A 114 -10.77 13.93 4.69
CA SER A 114 -10.79 15.33 5.14
C SER A 114 -9.48 16.06 4.81
N TYR A 115 -8.35 15.37 4.97
CA TYR A 115 -7.02 15.90 4.63
C TYR A 115 -6.82 16.14 3.13
N VAL A 116 -7.35 15.27 2.28
CA VAL A 116 -7.33 15.44 0.81
C VAL A 116 -8.24 16.60 0.39
N LEU A 117 -9.47 16.64 0.93
CA LEU A 117 -10.43 17.70 0.62
C LEU A 117 -9.93 19.09 1.03
N GLN A 118 -9.28 19.21 2.19
CA GLN A 118 -8.65 20.46 2.61
C GLN A 118 -7.59 20.88 1.60
N SER A 119 -6.70 19.99 1.20
CA SER A 119 -5.64 20.24 0.22
C SER A 119 -6.20 20.69 -1.14
N TRP A 120 -7.30 20.04 -1.57
CA TRP A 120 -8.00 20.40 -2.80
C TRP A 120 -8.60 21.81 -2.72
N ASN A 121 -9.34 22.11 -1.66
CA ASN A 121 -10.06 23.36 -1.49
C ASN A 121 -9.15 24.60 -1.44
N ILE A 122 -7.93 24.44 -0.86
CA ILE A 122 -6.95 25.54 -0.81
C ILE A 122 -6.03 25.57 -2.04
N GLY A 123 -6.19 24.63 -2.99
CA GLY A 123 -5.29 24.53 -4.15
C GLY A 123 -3.84 24.31 -3.74
N GLU A 124 -3.59 23.46 -2.74
CA GLU A 124 -2.28 23.31 -2.12
C GLU A 124 -1.19 22.96 -3.14
N GLY A 125 -0.22 23.88 -3.26
CA GLY A 125 0.99 23.70 -4.06
C GLY A 125 2.20 23.33 -3.21
N THR A 126 3.36 23.23 -3.86
CA THR A 126 4.63 23.11 -3.15
C THR A 126 5.11 24.46 -2.63
N ALA A 127 5.77 24.46 -1.47
CA ALA A 127 6.43 25.67 -0.95
C ALA A 127 7.75 25.97 -1.69
N ASN A 128 8.26 25.03 -2.47
CA ASN A 128 9.53 25.15 -3.19
C ASN A 128 9.32 25.73 -4.59
N PRO A 129 10.01 26.81 -4.97
CA PRO A 129 9.96 27.35 -6.33
C PRO A 129 10.40 26.30 -7.36
N GLY A 130 9.55 26.04 -8.36
CA GLY A 130 9.83 25.03 -9.42
C GLY A 130 9.51 23.58 -9.04
N GLY A 131 8.85 23.34 -7.92
CA GLY A 131 8.36 22.02 -7.55
C GLY A 131 7.03 21.63 -8.18
N ILE A 132 6.50 20.47 -7.82
CA ILE A 132 5.26 19.90 -8.37
C ILE A 132 4.05 20.50 -7.64
N SER A 133 3.13 21.11 -8.39
CA SER A 133 1.85 21.59 -7.88
C SER A 133 0.87 20.43 -7.63
N ALA A 134 -0.32 20.73 -7.09
CA ALA A 134 -1.41 19.77 -6.90
C ALA A 134 -1.08 18.65 -5.87
N ARG A 135 -0.63 19.04 -4.68
CA ARG A 135 -0.30 18.11 -3.57
C ARG A 135 -1.46 17.20 -3.16
N TYR A 136 -2.70 17.58 -3.43
CA TYR A 136 -3.87 16.75 -3.19
C TYR A 136 -3.82 15.40 -3.94
N ILE A 137 -3.14 15.33 -5.10
CA ILE A 137 -2.96 14.07 -5.85
C ILE A 137 -2.11 13.10 -5.03
N LEU A 138 -0.98 13.57 -4.48
CA LEU A 138 -0.12 12.76 -3.62
C LEU A 138 -0.86 12.30 -2.37
N LYS A 139 -1.61 13.21 -1.74
CA LYS A 139 -2.41 12.91 -0.54
C LYS A 139 -3.53 11.90 -0.82
N SER A 140 -4.14 11.92 -2.01
CA SER A 140 -5.18 10.98 -2.40
C SER A 140 -4.72 9.53 -2.50
N LEU A 141 -3.41 9.30 -2.65
CA LEU A 141 -2.86 7.94 -2.61
C LEU A 141 -3.05 7.27 -1.23
N ILE A 142 -3.18 8.06 -0.14
CA ILE A 142 -3.37 7.50 1.21
C ILE A 142 -4.71 6.76 1.30
N PRO A 143 -5.88 7.38 1.08
CA PRO A 143 -7.14 6.66 1.18
C PRO A 143 -7.25 5.54 0.13
N ILE A 144 -6.67 5.71 -1.08
CA ILE A 144 -6.64 4.66 -2.11
C ILE A 144 -5.81 3.46 -1.64
N GLY A 145 -4.61 3.68 -1.11
CA GLY A 145 -3.74 2.62 -0.60
C GLY A 145 -4.38 1.84 0.55
N PHE A 146 -5.01 2.54 1.49
CA PHE A 146 -5.72 1.89 2.59
C PHE A 146 -7.02 1.19 2.14
N ALA A 147 -7.68 1.66 1.08
CA ALA A 147 -8.78 0.92 0.47
C ALA A 147 -8.31 -0.39 -0.16
N LEU A 148 -7.18 -0.40 -0.87
CA LEU A 148 -6.55 -1.62 -1.38
C LEU A 148 -6.16 -2.57 -0.24
N PHE A 149 -5.59 -2.04 0.84
CA PHE A 149 -5.21 -2.82 2.01
C PHE A 149 -6.43 -3.41 2.72
N PHE A 150 -7.54 -2.67 2.79
CA PHE A 150 -8.81 -3.15 3.34
C PHE A 150 -9.36 -4.34 2.56
N ILE A 151 -9.46 -4.23 1.22
CA ILE A 151 -10.00 -5.32 0.40
C ILE A 151 -9.10 -6.55 0.41
N GLN A 152 -7.77 -6.39 0.48
CA GLN A 152 -6.85 -7.52 0.63
C GLN A 152 -6.97 -8.17 2.01
N SER A 153 -7.13 -7.37 3.08
CA SER A 153 -7.38 -7.90 4.42
C SER A 153 -8.69 -8.67 4.49
N LEU A 154 -9.71 -8.24 3.75
CA LEU A 154 -10.97 -8.98 3.63
C LEU A 154 -10.75 -10.35 2.96
N ALA A 155 -9.99 -10.41 1.87
CA ALA A 155 -9.65 -11.67 1.20
C ALA A 155 -8.90 -12.62 2.14
N GLU A 156 -7.95 -12.11 2.91
CA GLU A 156 -7.21 -12.89 3.92
C GLU A 156 -8.12 -13.40 5.04
N ALA A 157 -9.02 -12.56 5.55
CA ALA A 157 -10.01 -12.96 6.55
C ALA A 157 -10.90 -14.11 6.05
N ILE A 158 -11.36 -14.04 4.81
CA ILE A 158 -12.17 -15.10 4.18
C ILE A 158 -11.37 -16.41 4.12
N ARG A 159 -10.12 -16.38 3.68
CA ARG A 159 -9.28 -17.59 3.58
C ARG A 159 -9.00 -18.21 4.94
N CYS A 160 -8.56 -17.41 5.89
CA CYS A 160 -8.31 -17.88 7.26
C CYS A 160 -9.57 -18.45 7.89
N TYR A 161 -10.75 -17.85 7.66
CA TYR A 161 -12.02 -18.37 8.17
C TYR A 161 -12.40 -19.72 7.55
N LEU A 162 -12.24 -19.87 6.24
CA LEU A 162 -12.55 -21.13 5.55
C LEU A 162 -11.57 -22.25 5.99
N ALA A 163 -10.28 -21.94 6.14
CA ALA A 163 -9.28 -22.88 6.66
C ALA A 163 -9.60 -23.29 8.10
N TRP A 164 -9.90 -22.35 8.97
CA TRP A 164 -10.28 -22.60 10.35
C TRP A 164 -11.52 -23.50 10.49
N ARG A 165 -12.52 -23.26 9.64
CA ARG A 165 -13.75 -24.07 9.60
C ARG A 165 -13.51 -25.49 9.09
N SER A 166 -12.59 -25.70 8.17
CA SER A 166 -12.26 -27.03 7.63
C SER A 166 -11.38 -27.85 8.55
N ALA A 167 -10.67 -27.22 9.50
CA ALA A 167 -9.80 -27.86 10.48
C ALA A 167 -10.53 -28.30 11.79
N GLY A 168 -11.83 -28.06 11.92
CA GLY A 168 -12.67 -28.47 13.03
C GLY A 168 -13.72 -29.48 12.62
#